data_502bb306658fba5b1c05a1f281bdb3c5
#
_entry.id   502bb306658fba5b1c05a1f281bdb3c5
#
_cell.length_a   1.000
_cell.length_b   1.000
_cell.length_c   1.000
_cell.angle_alpha   90.00
_cell.angle_beta   90.00
_cell.angle_gamma   90.00
#
_symmetry.space_group_name_H-M   'P 1'
#
loop_
_entity.id
_entity.type
_entity.pdbx_description
1 polymer ?
#
loop_
_entity_poly.entity_id
_entity_poly.type
_entity_poly.pdbx_seq_one_letter_code
_entity_poly.pdbx_strand_id
1 'polypeptide(L)'
;MTIKQKQCLLAYLGFYAGGLDGVWGTLSKAAEAAFRGAYGLSGEALEEALLGAVAGEISPCDPWDGVKYFQKEEFRCNCGGKYCGGFPARVDPLLLELADQVREHFGAPAIVSSGLRCPVHNKNVGGAAASRHMSGKAMDFRIQGKGSAQVLEFVKELPQVRYTYAIDGCFVHMDVV
;
A
#
# COMPACT_ATOMS: atom_id res chain seq x y z
N MET A 1 11.55 -17.97 -22.07
CA MET A 1 11.81 -18.23 -20.62
C MET A 1 10.86 -19.30 -20.10
N THR A 2 11.30 -20.25 -19.27
CA THR A 2 10.40 -21.26 -18.65
C THR A 2 9.59 -20.66 -17.49
N ILE A 3 8.49 -21.30 -17.11
CA ILE A 3 7.68 -20.87 -15.96
C ILE A 3 8.54 -20.79 -14.69
N LYS A 4 9.38 -21.79 -14.45
CA LYS A 4 10.29 -21.84 -13.30
C LYS A 4 11.26 -20.64 -13.25
N GLN A 5 11.79 -20.24 -14.40
CA GLN A 5 12.64 -19.06 -14.52
C GLN A 5 11.87 -17.76 -14.20
N LYS A 6 10.64 -17.63 -14.67
CA LYS A 6 9.76 -16.48 -14.34
C LYS A 6 9.48 -16.42 -12.84
N GLN A 7 9.12 -17.54 -12.22
CA GLN A 7 8.94 -17.64 -10.76
C GLN A 7 10.21 -17.23 -10.01
N CYS A 8 11.37 -17.68 -10.48
CA CYS A 8 12.67 -17.33 -9.87
C CYS A 8 12.94 -15.82 -9.93
N LEU A 9 12.72 -15.19 -11.09
CA LEU A 9 12.92 -13.73 -11.22
C LEU A 9 11.91 -12.93 -10.38
N LEU A 10 10.64 -13.35 -10.36
CA LEU A 10 9.64 -12.72 -9.48
C LEU A 10 10.00 -12.88 -8.00
N ALA A 11 10.56 -14.02 -7.60
CA ALA A 11 11.05 -14.24 -6.23
C ALA A 11 12.28 -13.37 -5.93
N TYR A 12 13.24 -13.28 -6.85
CA TYR A 12 14.41 -12.42 -6.71
C TYR A 12 14.02 -10.94 -6.56
N LEU A 13 13.01 -10.49 -7.31
CA LEU A 13 12.47 -9.12 -7.23
C LEU A 13 11.53 -8.92 -6.03
N GLY A 14 11.28 -9.94 -5.21
CA GLY A 14 10.47 -9.85 -4.00
C GLY A 14 8.95 -9.95 -4.19
N PHE A 15 8.48 -10.32 -5.37
CA PHE A 15 7.04 -10.43 -5.67
C PHE A 15 6.47 -11.84 -5.47
N TYR A 16 7.29 -12.89 -5.46
CA TYR A 16 6.82 -14.27 -5.37
C TYR A 16 7.41 -14.99 -4.16
N ALA A 17 6.53 -15.53 -3.31
CA ALA A 17 6.90 -16.29 -2.11
C ALA A 17 6.47 -17.76 -2.17
N GLY A 18 6.05 -18.26 -3.32
CA GLY A 18 5.67 -19.65 -3.53
C GLY A 18 6.85 -20.56 -3.89
N GLY A 19 6.57 -21.86 -4.05
CA GLY A 19 7.56 -22.83 -4.54
C GLY A 19 7.88 -22.64 -6.02
N LEU A 20 9.12 -22.87 -6.42
CA LEU A 20 9.56 -22.84 -7.83
C LEU A 20 9.19 -24.15 -8.53
N ASP A 21 7.90 -24.43 -8.66
CA ASP A 21 7.34 -25.69 -9.14
C ASP A 21 7.19 -25.78 -10.66
N GLY A 22 7.26 -24.64 -11.36
CA GLY A 22 7.02 -24.56 -12.79
C GLY A 22 5.55 -24.56 -13.20
N VAL A 23 4.62 -24.36 -12.24
CA VAL A 23 3.18 -24.22 -12.48
C VAL A 23 2.76 -22.76 -12.36
N TRP A 24 2.15 -22.20 -13.43
CA TRP A 24 1.66 -20.81 -13.41
C TRP A 24 0.27 -20.74 -12.77
N GLY A 25 0.24 -20.99 -11.44
CA GLY A 25 -0.98 -21.00 -10.63
C GLY A 25 -1.37 -19.62 -10.09
N THR A 26 -2.28 -19.62 -9.12
CA THR A 26 -2.82 -18.38 -8.49
C THR A 26 -1.73 -17.50 -7.89
N LEU A 27 -0.75 -18.09 -7.20
CA LEU A 27 0.37 -17.32 -6.60
C LEU A 27 1.25 -16.66 -7.66
N SER A 28 1.55 -17.34 -8.76
CA SER A 28 2.35 -16.78 -9.86
C SER A 28 1.61 -15.64 -10.57
N LYS A 29 0.30 -15.78 -10.79
CA LYS A 29 -0.54 -14.72 -11.36
C LYS A 29 -0.65 -13.50 -10.46
N ALA A 30 -0.80 -13.71 -9.15
CA ALA A 30 -0.82 -12.63 -8.18
C ALA A 30 0.55 -11.89 -8.11
N ALA A 31 1.65 -12.63 -8.16
CA ALA A 31 2.99 -12.06 -8.21
C ALA A 31 3.25 -11.26 -9.49
N GLU A 32 2.81 -11.77 -10.65
CA GLU A 32 2.88 -11.01 -11.91
C GLU A 32 2.06 -9.72 -11.82
N ALA A 33 0.83 -9.78 -11.33
CA ALA A 33 -0.01 -8.60 -11.19
C ALA A 33 0.63 -7.56 -10.25
N ALA A 34 1.19 -7.99 -9.12
CA ALA A 34 1.90 -7.13 -8.19
C ALA A 34 3.17 -6.51 -8.82
N PHE A 35 3.94 -7.29 -9.57
CA PHE A 35 5.10 -6.81 -10.31
C PHE A 35 4.70 -5.76 -11.36
N ARG A 36 3.71 -6.07 -12.20
CA ARG A 36 3.22 -5.14 -13.22
C ARG A 36 2.72 -3.83 -12.61
N GLY A 37 1.93 -3.91 -11.55
CA GLY A 37 1.47 -2.72 -10.82
C GLY A 37 2.62 -1.90 -10.24
N ALA A 38 3.63 -2.54 -9.66
CA ALA A 38 4.78 -1.85 -9.08
C ALA A 38 5.65 -1.13 -10.12
N TYR A 39 5.69 -1.60 -11.37
CA TYR A 39 6.49 -1.04 -12.44
C TYR A 39 5.66 -0.26 -13.48
N GLY A 40 4.34 -0.09 -13.29
CA GLY A 40 3.46 0.63 -14.21
C GLY A 40 3.31 -0.03 -15.58
N LEU A 41 3.39 -1.36 -15.67
CA LEU A 41 3.43 -2.11 -16.93
C LEU A 41 2.03 -2.51 -17.38
N SER A 42 1.66 -2.23 -18.62
CA SER A 42 0.30 -2.45 -19.14
C SER A 42 0.19 -3.24 -20.42
N GLY A 43 1.23 -3.75 -20.98
CA GLY A 43 1.16 -4.48 -22.27
C GLY A 43 2.42 -5.19 -22.70
N GLU A 44 3.50 -4.92 -22.00
CA GLU A 44 4.83 -5.44 -22.28
C GLU A 44 4.90 -6.95 -22.02
N ALA A 45 5.75 -7.66 -22.76
CA ALA A 45 6.00 -9.06 -22.51
C ALA A 45 6.62 -9.24 -21.11
N LEU A 46 6.02 -10.12 -20.30
CA LEU A 46 6.50 -10.34 -18.91
C LEU A 46 8.00 -10.68 -18.86
N GLU A 47 8.49 -11.42 -19.84
CA GLU A 47 9.90 -11.84 -19.90
C GLU A 47 10.86 -10.66 -20.05
N GLU A 48 10.55 -9.74 -20.96
CA GLU A 48 11.34 -8.51 -21.17
C GLU A 48 11.31 -7.63 -19.95
N ALA A 49 10.12 -7.43 -19.37
CA ALA A 49 9.96 -6.62 -18.17
C ALA A 49 10.74 -7.19 -16.97
N LEU A 50 10.71 -8.51 -16.76
CA LEU A 50 11.48 -9.15 -15.68
C LEU A 50 12.98 -9.00 -15.89
N LEU A 51 13.46 -9.18 -17.11
CA LEU A 51 14.88 -9.03 -17.43
C LEU A 51 15.32 -7.56 -17.26
N GLY A 52 14.54 -6.60 -17.77
CA GLY A 52 14.83 -5.18 -17.61
C GLY A 52 14.84 -4.73 -16.14
N ALA A 53 13.92 -5.26 -15.32
CA ALA A 53 13.91 -4.98 -13.88
C ALA A 53 15.13 -5.54 -13.15
N VAL A 54 15.56 -6.76 -13.49
CA VAL A 54 16.76 -7.38 -12.91
C VAL A 54 18.04 -6.70 -13.39
N ALA A 55 18.08 -6.24 -14.65
CA ALA A 55 19.19 -5.47 -15.19
C ALA A 55 19.26 -4.02 -14.67
N GLY A 56 18.20 -3.53 -14.00
CA GLY A 56 18.08 -2.14 -13.56
C GLY A 56 17.77 -1.16 -14.70
N GLU A 57 17.32 -1.65 -15.85
CA GLU A 57 16.93 -0.85 -17.02
C GLU A 57 15.54 -0.20 -16.80
N ILE A 58 14.69 -0.84 -16.00
CA ILE A 58 13.43 -0.28 -15.51
C ILE A 58 13.40 -0.31 -13.99
N SER A 59 12.79 0.71 -13.40
CA SER A 59 12.66 0.85 -11.94
C SER A 59 11.19 0.83 -11.54
N PRO A 60 10.86 0.37 -10.32
CA PRO A 60 9.50 0.50 -9.80
C PRO A 60 9.05 1.97 -9.83
N CYS A 61 7.79 2.20 -10.21
CA CYS A 61 7.19 3.53 -10.07
C CYS A 61 7.23 3.96 -8.61
N ASP A 62 7.54 5.22 -8.35
CA ASP A 62 7.35 5.74 -7.00
C ASP A 62 5.84 5.79 -6.73
N PRO A 63 5.33 5.17 -5.65
CA PRO A 63 3.90 5.23 -5.33
C PRO A 63 3.42 6.66 -5.06
N TRP A 64 4.35 7.60 -4.87
CA TRP A 64 4.06 9.03 -4.65
C TRP A 64 3.96 9.84 -5.94
N ASP A 65 4.34 9.24 -7.08
CA ASP A 65 4.16 9.87 -8.39
C ASP A 65 2.66 10.06 -8.66
N GLY A 66 2.25 11.31 -8.83
CA GLY A 66 0.85 11.66 -9.08
C GLY A 66 -0.03 11.85 -7.83
N VAL A 67 0.47 11.59 -6.62
CA VAL A 67 -0.25 11.94 -5.37
C VAL A 67 -0.38 13.45 -5.27
N LYS A 68 -1.64 13.93 -5.13
CA LYS A 68 -1.95 15.37 -5.21
C LYS A 68 -1.83 16.10 -3.88
N TYR A 69 -2.26 15.45 -2.79
CA TYR A 69 -2.55 16.14 -1.55
C TYR A 69 -1.69 15.70 -0.37
N PHE A 70 -0.97 14.60 -0.48
CA PHE A 70 -0.21 14.02 0.62
C PHE A 70 1.28 14.01 0.34
N GLN A 71 2.06 14.14 1.41
CA GLN A 71 3.51 13.97 1.39
C GLN A 71 3.87 12.63 2.04
N LYS A 72 4.94 12.03 1.58
CA LYS A 72 5.43 10.74 2.09
C LYS A 72 5.62 10.73 3.61
N GLU A 73 6.09 11.83 4.13
CA GLU A 73 6.38 12.03 5.56
C GLU A 73 5.15 11.91 6.45
N GLU A 74 3.96 12.22 5.93
CA GLU A 74 2.69 12.10 6.68
C GLU A 74 2.34 10.63 6.98
N PHE A 75 2.84 9.69 6.17
CA PHE A 75 2.65 8.26 6.35
C PHE A 75 3.77 7.59 7.16
N ARG A 76 4.73 8.36 7.64
CA ARG A 76 5.84 7.84 8.43
C ARG A 76 5.37 7.13 9.69
N CYS A 77 6.08 6.04 10.08
CA CYS A 77 5.82 5.34 11.34
C CYS A 77 6.07 6.27 12.54
N ASN A 78 5.08 6.39 13.41
CA ASN A 78 5.10 7.25 14.60
C ASN A 78 6.03 6.75 15.74
N CYS A 79 6.91 5.77 15.49
CA CYS A 79 7.88 5.33 16.49
C CYS A 79 9.02 6.36 16.74
N GLY A 80 9.03 7.46 16.00
CA GLY A 80 10.05 8.53 16.15
C GLY A 80 11.47 8.08 15.83
N GLY A 81 11.65 7.07 14.99
CA GLY A 81 12.97 6.50 14.68
C GLY A 81 13.46 5.47 15.70
N LYS A 82 12.70 5.23 16.79
CA LYS A 82 13.14 4.35 17.89
C LYS A 82 13.26 2.89 17.50
N TYR A 83 12.42 2.42 16.56
CA TYR A 83 12.33 1.00 16.20
C TYR A 83 12.49 0.75 14.70
N CYS A 84 12.41 1.77 13.87
CA CYS A 84 12.61 1.69 12.43
C CYS A 84 13.00 3.06 11.86
N GLY A 85 13.48 3.10 10.60
CA GLY A 85 13.85 4.34 9.91
C GLY A 85 12.67 5.25 9.50
N GLY A 86 11.44 4.90 9.90
CA GLY A 86 10.22 5.65 9.58
C GLY A 86 9.35 5.01 8.51
N PHE A 87 9.95 4.30 7.57
CA PHE A 87 9.25 3.66 6.45
C PHE A 87 9.52 2.15 6.42
N PRO A 88 8.89 1.37 7.33
CA PRO A 88 9.12 -0.07 7.44
C PRO A 88 8.52 -0.89 6.30
N ALA A 89 7.66 -0.29 5.49
CA ALA A 89 7.05 -0.87 4.29
C ALA A 89 6.83 0.23 3.24
N ARG A 90 6.54 -0.16 2.01
CA ARG A 90 6.05 0.73 0.96
C ARG A 90 4.57 1.01 1.20
N VAL A 91 4.12 2.25 1.01
CA VAL A 91 2.69 2.57 1.02
C VAL A 91 2.05 2.05 -0.27
N ASP A 92 0.91 1.40 -0.15
CA ASP A 92 0.18 0.86 -1.30
C ASP A 92 -0.34 2.00 -2.19
N PRO A 93 -0.08 1.99 -3.51
CA PRO A 93 -0.57 3.02 -4.42
C PRO A 93 -2.09 3.19 -4.38
N LEU A 94 -2.85 2.11 -4.21
CA LEU A 94 -4.30 2.17 -4.10
C LEU A 94 -4.75 2.94 -2.85
N LEU A 95 -4.03 2.79 -1.73
CA LEU A 95 -4.32 3.56 -0.51
C LEU A 95 -4.12 5.06 -0.76
N LEU A 96 -3.07 5.45 -1.49
CA LEU A 96 -2.78 6.85 -1.81
C LEU A 96 -3.82 7.43 -2.78
N GLU A 97 -4.23 6.67 -3.79
CA GLU A 97 -5.30 7.05 -4.71
C GLU A 97 -6.62 7.31 -3.97
N LEU A 98 -7.02 6.39 -3.09
CA LEU A 98 -8.26 6.56 -2.31
C LEU A 98 -8.14 7.69 -1.28
N ALA A 99 -6.97 7.92 -0.70
CA ALA A 99 -6.73 9.06 0.18
C ALA A 99 -6.93 10.39 -0.57
N ASP A 100 -6.39 10.51 -1.79
CA ASP A 100 -6.61 11.67 -2.66
C ASP A 100 -8.09 11.85 -3.01
N GLN A 101 -8.80 10.76 -3.36
CA GLN A 101 -10.25 10.81 -3.64
C GLN A 101 -11.06 11.32 -2.44
N VAL A 102 -10.78 10.81 -1.24
CA VAL A 102 -11.42 11.27 -0.01
C VAL A 102 -11.14 12.76 0.23
N ARG A 103 -9.89 13.17 0.09
CA ARG A 103 -9.49 14.57 0.27
C ARG A 103 -10.16 15.49 -0.74
N GLU A 104 -10.27 15.05 -1.99
CA GLU A 104 -10.91 15.80 -3.08
C GLU A 104 -12.43 15.92 -2.86
N HIS A 105 -13.10 14.83 -2.48
CA HIS A 105 -14.53 14.82 -2.20
C HIS A 105 -14.93 15.84 -1.13
N PHE A 106 -14.18 15.93 -0.04
CA PHE A 106 -14.50 16.84 1.05
C PHE A 106 -14.01 18.28 0.83
N GLY A 107 -13.12 18.50 -0.11
CA GLY A 107 -12.53 19.82 -0.38
C GLY A 107 -11.80 20.45 0.83
N ALA A 108 -11.44 19.66 1.84
CA ALA A 108 -10.86 20.10 3.10
C ALA A 108 -9.62 19.27 3.48
N PRO A 109 -8.62 19.80 4.21
CA PRO A 109 -7.40 19.08 4.56
C PRO A 109 -7.70 17.74 5.24
N ALA A 110 -7.07 16.66 4.75
CA ALA A 110 -7.01 15.38 5.40
C ALA A 110 -5.75 15.33 6.26
N ILE A 111 -5.89 14.98 7.52
CA ILE A 111 -4.79 14.93 8.49
C ILE A 111 -4.57 13.47 8.87
N VAL A 112 -3.44 12.91 8.44
CA VAL A 112 -3.04 11.53 8.75
C VAL A 112 -2.53 11.47 10.18
N SER A 113 -3.17 10.68 11.02
CA SER A 113 -2.71 10.44 12.40
C SER A 113 -1.84 9.19 12.53
N SER A 114 -2.03 8.22 11.63
CA SER A 114 -1.21 7.01 11.56
C SER A 114 -1.21 6.45 10.14
N GLY A 115 -0.06 6.41 9.52
CA GLY A 115 0.21 5.72 8.26
C GLY A 115 0.87 4.36 8.52
N LEU A 116 2.14 4.23 8.19
CA LEU A 116 2.93 3.02 8.41
C LEU A 116 3.17 2.74 9.91
N ARG A 117 3.23 1.45 10.24
CA ARG A 117 3.64 1.00 11.58
C ARG A 117 4.66 -0.13 11.47
N CYS A 118 5.80 -0.01 12.13
CA CYS A 118 6.68 -1.16 12.31
C CYS A 118 6.09 -2.15 13.34
N PRO A 119 6.47 -3.45 13.32
CA PRO A 119 5.89 -4.45 14.21
C PRO A 119 5.97 -4.08 15.69
N VAL A 120 7.10 -3.51 16.13
CA VAL A 120 7.29 -3.11 17.54
C VAL A 120 6.35 -1.96 17.91
N HIS A 121 6.26 -0.92 17.07
CA HIS A 121 5.34 0.19 17.32
C HIS A 121 3.89 -0.28 17.29
N ASN A 122 3.51 -1.12 16.33
CA ASN A 122 2.16 -1.69 16.25
C ASN A 122 1.77 -2.43 17.54
N LYS A 123 2.66 -3.27 18.07
CA LYS A 123 2.45 -3.95 19.35
C LYS A 123 2.29 -2.97 20.51
N ASN A 124 3.12 -1.92 20.57
CA ASN A 124 3.10 -0.94 21.66
C ASN A 124 1.81 -0.10 21.70
N VAL A 125 1.17 0.13 20.56
CA VAL A 125 -0.12 0.84 20.47
C VAL A 125 -1.34 -0.09 20.48
N GLY A 126 -1.14 -1.38 20.79
CA GLY A 126 -2.23 -2.35 20.86
C GLY A 126 -2.83 -2.75 19.50
N GLY A 127 -2.09 -2.54 18.41
CA GLY A 127 -2.55 -2.88 17.07
C GLY A 127 -2.67 -4.39 16.85
N ALA A 128 -3.59 -4.80 15.97
CA ALA A 128 -3.78 -6.20 15.60
C ALA A 128 -2.49 -6.85 15.07
N ALA A 129 -2.30 -8.15 15.32
CA ALA A 129 -1.09 -8.88 14.89
C ALA A 129 -0.89 -8.85 13.35
N ALA A 130 -1.98 -8.84 12.58
CA ALA A 130 -1.98 -8.72 11.13
C ALA A 130 -2.44 -7.33 10.66
N SER A 131 -2.05 -6.26 11.37
CA SER A 131 -2.43 -4.90 11.05
C SER A 131 -1.98 -4.48 9.66
N ARG A 132 -2.89 -3.95 8.86
CA ARG A 132 -2.62 -3.43 7.51
C ARG A 132 -1.68 -2.21 7.49
N HIS A 133 -1.57 -1.48 8.58
CA HIS A 133 -0.55 -0.43 8.73
C HIS A 133 0.89 -0.95 8.59
N MET A 134 1.14 -2.21 8.96
CA MET A 134 2.47 -2.82 8.84
C MET A 134 2.85 -3.16 7.39
N SER A 135 1.86 -3.31 6.52
CA SER A 135 2.07 -3.60 5.09
C SER A 135 1.83 -2.38 4.18
N GLY A 136 1.61 -1.19 4.75
CA GLY A 136 1.36 0.03 3.98
C GLY A 136 -0.03 0.12 3.36
N LYS A 137 -0.97 -0.70 3.80
CA LYS A 137 -2.33 -0.82 3.24
C LYS A 137 -3.40 -0.17 4.12
N ALA A 138 -3.03 0.64 5.10
CA ALA A 138 -4.00 1.31 5.97
C ALA A 138 -3.51 2.69 6.40
N MET A 139 -4.49 3.56 6.65
CA MET A 139 -4.29 4.86 7.29
C MET A 139 -5.40 5.17 8.28
N ASP A 140 -5.04 5.90 9.34
CA ASP A 140 -5.97 6.54 10.27
C ASP A 140 -5.89 8.05 10.00
N PHE A 141 -7.03 8.69 9.76
CA PHE A 141 -7.07 10.10 9.37
C PHE A 141 -8.35 10.80 9.82
N ARG A 142 -8.36 12.11 9.73
CA ARG A 142 -9.56 12.94 9.86
C ARG A 142 -9.59 14.02 8.78
N ILE A 143 -10.76 14.47 8.42
CA ILE A 143 -10.96 15.63 7.53
C ILE A 143 -11.24 16.86 8.39
N GLN A 144 -10.49 17.93 8.15
CA GLN A 144 -10.65 19.17 8.89
C GLN A 144 -12.07 19.74 8.71
N GLY A 145 -12.74 20.04 9.82
CA GLY A 145 -14.10 20.60 9.81
C GLY A 145 -15.21 19.63 9.43
N LYS A 146 -14.92 18.32 9.32
CA LYS A 146 -15.92 17.28 9.04
C LYS A 146 -16.01 16.29 10.19
N GLY A 147 -17.22 15.84 10.50
CA GLY A 147 -17.44 14.78 11.50
C GLY A 147 -17.00 13.42 11.00
N SER A 148 -16.44 12.60 11.90
CA SER A 148 -15.98 11.24 11.53
C SER A 148 -17.11 10.36 10.96
N ALA A 149 -18.35 10.53 11.40
CA ALA A 149 -19.51 9.80 10.86
C ALA A 149 -19.72 10.10 9.37
N GLN A 150 -19.66 11.39 8.98
CA GLN A 150 -19.80 11.81 7.59
C GLN A 150 -18.65 11.27 6.71
N VAL A 151 -17.43 11.31 7.23
CA VAL A 151 -16.25 10.77 6.52
C VAL A 151 -16.36 9.26 6.37
N LEU A 152 -16.76 8.56 7.43
CA LEU A 152 -16.94 7.11 7.43
C LEU A 152 -18.00 6.65 6.41
N GLU A 153 -19.10 7.39 6.30
CA GLU A 153 -20.17 7.09 5.35
C GLU A 153 -19.63 7.10 3.90
N PHE A 154 -18.92 8.14 3.51
CA PHE A 154 -18.30 8.23 2.20
C PHE A 154 -17.26 7.13 1.97
N VAL A 155 -16.37 6.89 2.94
CA VAL A 155 -15.32 5.88 2.80
C VAL A 155 -15.87 4.46 2.61
N LYS A 156 -17.03 4.16 3.22
CA LYS A 156 -17.73 2.86 3.05
C LYS A 156 -18.23 2.62 1.62
N GLU A 157 -18.49 3.67 0.86
CA GLU A 157 -18.98 3.58 -0.52
C GLU A 157 -17.85 3.30 -1.52
N LEU A 158 -16.59 3.43 -1.12
CA LEU A 158 -15.45 3.18 -1.99
C LEU A 158 -15.21 1.67 -2.15
N PRO A 159 -15.36 1.12 -3.37
CA PRO A 159 -15.39 -0.34 -3.57
C PRO A 159 -14.06 -1.05 -3.26
N GLN A 160 -12.95 -0.33 -3.28
CA GLN A 160 -11.62 -0.87 -2.98
C GLN A 160 -11.25 -0.79 -1.49
N VAL A 161 -12.07 -0.14 -0.68
CA VAL A 161 -11.93 -0.15 0.77
C VAL A 161 -12.38 -1.51 1.30
N ARG A 162 -11.45 -2.21 1.95
CA ARG A 162 -11.72 -3.53 2.53
C ARG A 162 -12.42 -3.41 3.88
N TYR A 163 -11.93 -2.47 4.72
CA TYR A 163 -12.45 -2.26 6.06
C TYR A 163 -12.26 -0.81 6.51
N THR A 164 -13.28 -0.27 7.17
CA THR A 164 -13.27 1.08 7.71
C THR A 164 -14.13 1.20 8.97
N TYR A 165 -13.73 2.05 9.90
CA TYR A 165 -14.47 2.35 11.14
C TYR A 165 -14.05 3.71 11.72
N ALA A 166 -14.89 4.28 12.59
CA ALA A 166 -14.56 5.50 13.32
C ALA A 166 -13.71 5.19 14.56
N ILE A 167 -12.66 5.98 14.79
CA ILE A 167 -11.79 5.92 15.95
C ILE A 167 -12.11 7.12 16.86
N ASP A 168 -12.52 6.83 18.09
CA ASP A 168 -12.79 7.83 19.16
C ASP A 168 -13.66 9.03 18.71
N GLY A 169 -14.54 8.82 17.74
CA GLY A 169 -15.42 9.86 17.21
C GLY A 169 -14.73 10.98 16.42
N CYS A 170 -13.40 10.94 16.27
CA CYS A 170 -12.62 11.99 15.61
C CYS A 170 -11.95 11.52 14.32
N PHE A 171 -11.41 10.31 14.30
CA PHE A 171 -10.68 9.76 13.18
C PHE A 171 -11.42 8.62 12.50
N VAL A 172 -11.03 8.33 11.28
CA VAL A 172 -11.53 7.18 10.51
C VAL A 172 -10.35 6.32 10.13
N HIS A 173 -10.46 5.03 10.37
CA HIS A 173 -9.59 4.01 9.82
C HIS A 173 -10.05 3.66 8.41
N MET A 174 -9.13 3.55 7.47
CA MET A 174 -9.36 3.03 6.13
C MET A 174 -8.25 2.04 5.79
N ASP A 175 -8.63 0.81 5.39
CA ASP A 175 -7.69 -0.12 4.78
C ASP A 175 -8.20 -0.64 3.43
N VAL A 176 -7.25 -1.00 2.56
CA VAL A 176 -7.52 -1.40 1.17
C VAL A 176 -7.28 -2.90 0.98
N VAL A 177 -7.81 -3.43 -0.10
CA VAL A 177 -7.74 -4.86 -0.49
C VAL A 177 -6.31 -5.36 -0.73
#